data_a3e257432a6f9d257b73114c22e1cedc
#
_entry.id   a3e257432a6f9d257b73114c22e1cedc
#
_cell.length_a   1.000
_cell.length_b   1.000
_cell.length_c   1.000
_cell.angle_alpha   90.00
_cell.angle_beta   90.00
_cell.angle_gamma   90.00
#
_symmetry.space_group_name_H-M   'P 1'
#
loop_
_entity.id
_entity.type
_entity.pdbx_description
1 polymer ?
#
loop_
_entity_poly.entity_id
_entity_poly.type
_entity_poly.pdbx_seq_one_letter_code
_entity_poly.pdbx_strand_id
1 'polypeptide(L)'
;AVEARARRRGRILRICWETNGSMHPALLEGMANLALQSGGTIKFDLKAWNNELHQALCGAPNGRTLENFRILARRARERPRLPLLVASTLLVPGYVDETEVSSIARFIAGLNPDIPYALLAFHPHFYLSDLPRTSRQHAERCLEAAKNAGLTNVRLGNLHLLSEAY
;
A
#
# COMPACT_ATOMS: atom_id res chain seq x y z
N ALA A 1 1.99 21.03 -17.03
CA ALA A 1 0.99 22.06 -17.35
C ALA A 1 0.16 22.46 -16.11
N VAL A 2 -0.52 21.53 -15.41
CA VAL A 2 -1.43 21.83 -14.26
C VAL A 2 -0.67 22.40 -13.07
N GLU A 3 0.47 21.82 -12.68
CA GLU A 3 1.31 22.30 -11.58
C GLU A 3 1.81 23.74 -11.81
N ALA A 4 2.31 24.03 -13.01
CA ALA A 4 2.77 25.38 -13.37
C ALA A 4 1.62 26.42 -13.30
N ARG A 5 0.39 26.01 -13.65
CA ARG A 5 -0.80 26.86 -13.54
C ARG A 5 -1.18 27.12 -12.06
N ALA A 6 -1.07 26.09 -11.20
CA ALA A 6 -1.32 26.22 -9.78
C ALA A 6 -0.31 27.19 -9.12
N ARG A 7 0.98 27.02 -9.41
CA ARG A 7 2.04 27.92 -8.91
C ARG A 7 1.82 29.38 -9.31
N ARG A 8 1.49 29.63 -10.60
CA ARG A 8 1.18 30.99 -11.06
C ARG A 8 -0.01 31.65 -10.35
N ARG A 9 -0.90 30.84 -9.78
CA ARG A 9 -2.07 31.29 -9.02
C ARG A 9 -1.87 31.28 -7.51
N GLY A 10 -0.63 31.06 -7.03
CA GLY A 10 -0.31 30.96 -5.60
C GLY A 10 -0.99 29.79 -4.89
N ARG A 11 -1.41 28.74 -5.63
CA ARG A 11 -2.09 27.57 -5.08
C ARG A 11 -1.11 26.43 -4.86
N ILE A 12 -1.26 25.72 -3.71
CA ILE A 12 -0.57 24.47 -3.44
C ILE A 12 -1.30 23.35 -4.18
N LEU A 13 -0.58 22.63 -5.04
CA LEU A 13 -1.05 21.42 -5.70
C LEU A 13 -0.11 20.27 -5.32
N ARG A 14 -0.64 19.22 -4.73
CA ARG A 14 0.08 17.97 -4.45
C ARG A 14 -0.38 16.90 -5.44
N ILE A 15 0.57 16.25 -6.11
CA ILE A 15 0.29 15.15 -7.05
C ILE A 15 0.51 13.84 -6.31
N CYS A 16 -0.59 13.14 -6.01
CA CYS A 16 -0.58 11.85 -5.34
C CYS A 16 -1.01 10.76 -6.32
N TRP A 17 -0.46 9.56 -6.10
CA TRP A 17 -0.75 8.39 -6.92
C TRP A 17 -1.22 7.24 -6.03
N GLU A 18 -2.19 6.49 -6.51
CA GLU A 18 -2.54 5.17 -6.00
C GLU A 18 -2.31 4.14 -7.09
N THR A 19 -1.64 3.04 -6.78
CA THR A 19 -1.19 2.10 -7.80
C THR A 19 -1.00 0.69 -7.24
N ASN A 20 -1.18 -0.32 -8.10
CA ASN A 20 -0.78 -1.71 -7.83
C ASN A 20 0.74 -1.94 -8.00
N GLY A 21 1.48 -0.94 -8.42
CA GLY A 21 2.94 -1.00 -8.54
C GLY A 21 3.50 -1.80 -9.71
N SER A 22 2.68 -2.32 -10.62
CA SER A 22 3.13 -3.20 -11.72
C SER A 22 3.62 -2.47 -12.97
N MET A 23 3.66 -1.12 -12.95
CA MET A 23 4.06 -0.30 -14.09
C MET A 23 5.53 -0.51 -14.48
N HIS A 24 5.86 -0.09 -15.70
CA HIS A 24 7.26 -0.03 -16.16
C HIS A 24 8.08 0.96 -15.28
N PRO A 25 9.34 0.65 -14.91
CA PRO A 25 10.17 1.51 -14.03
C PRO A 25 10.34 2.95 -14.52
N ALA A 26 10.40 3.20 -15.82
CA ALA A 26 10.49 4.56 -16.36
C ALA A 26 9.25 5.40 -16.04
N LEU A 27 8.06 4.79 -16.00
CA LEU A 27 6.82 5.46 -15.59
C LEU A 27 6.84 5.76 -14.08
N LEU A 28 7.29 4.79 -13.27
CA LEU A 28 7.46 4.97 -11.82
C LEU A 28 8.39 6.16 -11.52
N GLU A 29 9.48 6.29 -12.27
CA GLU A 29 10.44 7.39 -12.12
C GLU A 29 9.77 8.76 -12.38
N GLY A 30 8.98 8.87 -13.44
CA GLY A 30 8.19 10.08 -13.73
C GLY A 30 7.18 10.41 -12.63
N MET A 31 6.49 9.39 -12.09
CA MET A 31 5.55 9.55 -10.97
C MET A 31 6.26 10.01 -9.70
N ALA A 32 7.43 9.42 -9.39
CA ALA A 32 8.24 9.77 -8.23
C ALA A 32 8.71 11.23 -8.29
N ASN A 33 9.21 11.67 -9.45
CA ASN A 33 9.65 13.05 -9.67
C ASN A 33 8.50 14.04 -9.42
N LEU A 34 7.32 13.79 -9.99
CA LEU A 34 6.15 14.66 -9.81
C LEU A 34 5.69 14.70 -8.34
N ALA A 35 5.65 13.54 -7.66
CA ALA A 35 5.27 13.47 -6.26
C ALA A 35 6.28 14.19 -5.34
N LEU A 36 7.59 14.01 -5.58
CA LEU A 36 8.65 14.70 -4.83
C LEU A 36 8.56 16.21 -4.99
N GLN A 37 8.44 16.70 -6.22
CA GLN A 37 8.38 18.14 -6.54
C GLN A 37 7.14 18.82 -5.97
N SER A 38 6.00 18.13 -5.98
CA SER A 38 4.72 18.70 -5.53
C SER A 38 4.42 18.49 -4.05
N GLY A 39 5.23 17.73 -3.31
CA GLY A 39 4.93 17.33 -1.93
C GLY A 39 3.85 16.25 -1.82
N GLY A 40 3.60 15.51 -2.91
CA GLY A 40 2.61 14.43 -2.97
C GLY A 40 3.15 13.09 -2.46
N THR A 41 2.34 12.05 -2.55
CA THR A 41 2.60 10.69 -2.04
C THR A 41 2.26 9.65 -3.10
N ILE A 42 2.96 8.53 -3.09
CA ILE A 42 2.64 7.36 -3.91
C ILE A 42 2.23 6.23 -2.96
N LYS A 43 0.96 5.82 -3.04
CA LYS A 43 0.43 4.67 -2.31
C LYS A 43 0.50 3.43 -3.18
N PHE A 44 1.20 2.41 -2.69
CA PHE A 44 1.29 1.10 -3.31
C PHE A 44 0.33 0.13 -2.65
N ASP A 45 -0.48 -0.54 -3.44
CA ASP A 45 -1.27 -1.67 -3.01
C ASP A 45 -0.43 -2.96 -3.12
N LEU A 46 0.09 -3.44 -2.01
CA LEU A 46 0.75 -4.75 -1.90
C LEU A 46 -0.34 -5.80 -1.62
N LYS A 47 -0.80 -6.49 -2.65
CA LYS A 47 -2.00 -7.34 -2.58
C LYS A 47 -1.79 -8.65 -1.84
N ALA A 48 -0.66 -9.33 -2.09
CA ALA A 48 -0.24 -10.55 -1.41
C ALA A 48 1.29 -10.68 -1.50
N TRP A 49 1.88 -11.37 -0.52
CA TRP A 49 3.30 -11.74 -0.52
C TRP A 49 3.54 -13.00 -1.35
N ASN A 50 2.73 -14.04 -1.12
CA ASN A 50 2.81 -15.27 -1.88
C ASN A 50 2.47 -15.00 -3.35
N ASN A 51 3.36 -15.41 -4.26
CA ASN A 51 3.24 -15.10 -5.68
C ASN A 51 2.05 -15.81 -6.35
N GLU A 52 1.77 -17.04 -5.97
CA GLU A 52 0.64 -17.82 -6.48
C GLU A 52 -0.69 -17.20 -6.04
N LEU A 53 -0.77 -16.80 -4.77
CA LEU A 53 -1.92 -16.06 -4.24
C LEU A 53 -2.09 -14.73 -4.98
N HIS A 54 -1.00 -13.98 -5.20
CA HIS A 54 -1.05 -12.73 -5.95
C HIS A 54 -1.55 -12.95 -7.38
N GLN A 55 -1.09 -14.00 -8.04
CA GLN A 55 -1.58 -14.35 -9.39
C GLN A 55 -3.06 -14.71 -9.38
N ALA A 56 -3.52 -15.46 -8.38
CA ALA A 56 -4.93 -15.83 -8.24
C ALA A 56 -5.83 -14.59 -8.02
N LEU A 57 -5.40 -13.62 -7.21
CA LEU A 57 -6.17 -12.43 -6.90
C LEU A 57 -6.07 -11.32 -7.96
N CYS A 58 -4.93 -11.23 -8.67
CA CYS A 58 -4.59 -10.07 -9.52
C CYS A 58 -4.32 -10.42 -10.99
N GLY A 59 -4.26 -11.70 -11.35
CA GLY A 59 -3.96 -12.16 -12.70
C GLY A 59 -2.50 -11.97 -13.15
N ALA A 60 -1.58 -11.58 -12.23
CA ALA A 60 -0.19 -11.27 -12.56
C ALA A 60 0.74 -11.57 -11.37
N PRO A 61 2.04 -11.89 -11.61
CA PRO A 61 3.01 -12.09 -10.54
C PRO A 61 3.34 -10.78 -9.81
N ASN A 62 3.72 -10.88 -8.52
CA ASN A 62 4.03 -9.71 -7.67
C ASN A 62 5.46 -9.16 -7.83
N GLY A 63 6.36 -9.85 -8.52
CA GLY A 63 7.78 -9.51 -8.59
C GLY A 63 8.05 -8.06 -9.02
N ARG A 64 7.34 -7.57 -10.05
CA ARG A 64 7.45 -6.18 -10.53
C ARG A 64 6.99 -5.17 -9.48
N THR A 65 5.89 -5.43 -8.81
CA THR A 65 5.38 -4.59 -7.72
C THR A 65 6.41 -4.46 -6.58
N LEU A 66 6.98 -5.58 -6.13
CA LEU A 66 7.99 -5.60 -5.07
C LEU A 66 9.29 -4.89 -5.50
N GLU A 67 9.73 -5.07 -6.75
CA GLU A 67 10.91 -4.37 -7.28
C GLU A 67 10.68 -2.84 -7.33
N ASN A 68 9.55 -2.41 -7.88
CA ASN A 68 9.18 -1.00 -7.95
C ASN A 68 9.03 -0.37 -6.56
N PHE A 69 8.50 -1.12 -5.58
CA PHE A 69 8.43 -0.68 -4.20
C PHE A 69 9.84 -0.43 -3.62
N ARG A 70 10.81 -1.34 -3.86
CA ARG A 70 12.22 -1.16 -3.43
C ARG A 70 12.84 0.07 -4.06
N ILE A 71 12.61 0.31 -5.35
CA ILE A 71 13.10 1.50 -6.07
C ILE A 71 12.58 2.76 -5.38
N LEU A 72 11.27 2.82 -5.14
CA LEU A 72 10.64 4.00 -4.54
C LEU A 72 11.03 4.20 -3.07
N ALA A 73 11.24 3.13 -2.30
CA ALA A 73 11.71 3.22 -0.92
C ALA A 73 13.10 3.89 -0.81
N ARG A 74 13.99 3.66 -1.79
CA ARG A 74 15.27 4.37 -1.89
C ARG A 74 15.07 5.86 -2.17
N ARG A 75 14.16 6.19 -3.10
CA ARG A 75 13.81 7.57 -3.46
C ARG A 75 13.14 8.34 -2.31
N ALA A 76 12.43 7.63 -1.41
CA ALA A 76 11.77 8.25 -0.27
C ALA A 76 12.74 8.97 0.69
N ARG A 77 14.02 8.59 0.71
CA ARG A 77 15.09 9.25 1.47
C ARG A 77 15.37 10.69 1.03
N GLU A 78 14.98 11.06 -0.19
CA GLU A 78 15.14 12.42 -0.71
C GLU A 78 14.21 13.43 -0.01
N ARG A 79 13.15 12.93 0.67
CA ARG A 79 12.18 13.75 1.39
C ARG A 79 11.73 13.07 2.70
N PRO A 80 12.57 13.10 3.76
CA PRO A 80 12.34 12.31 4.97
C PRO A 80 11.16 12.79 5.84
N ARG A 81 10.77 14.08 5.77
CA ARG A 81 9.72 14.64 6.64
C ARG A 81 8.29 14.35 6.19
N LEU A 82 8.08 14.17 4.90
CA LEU A 82 6.76 13.85 4.32
C LEU A 82 6.87 12.52 3.57
N PRO A 83 6.10 11.51 3.90
CA PRO A 83 6.24 10.21 3.26
C PRO A 83 5.96 10.31 1.76
N LEU A 84 6.98 9.97 0.94
CA LEU A 84 6.79 9.79 -0.51
C LEU A 84 6.05 8.49 -0.78
N LEU A 85 6.37 7.44 -0.04
CA LEU A 85 5.87 6.09 -0.20
C LEU A 85 4.96 5.71 0.97
N VAL A 86 3.82 5.16 0.66
CA VAL A 86 2.88 4.54 1.60
C VAL A 86 2.50 3.17 1.06
N ALA A 87 2.42 2.16 1.90
CA ALA A 87 1.92 0.83 1.55
C ALA A 87 0.46 0.65 2.00
N SER A 88 -0.29 -0.18 1.27
CA SER A 88 -1.59 -0.68 1.72
C SER A 88 -1.80 -2.13 1.30
N THR A 89 -2.58 -2.87 2.09
CA THR A 89 -3.01 -4.23 1.80
C THR A 89 -4.49 -4.37 2.16
N LEU A 90 -5.27 -4.96 1.25
CA LEU A 90 -6.67 -5.28 1.48
C LEU A 90 -6.75 -6.65 2.19
N LEU A 91 -7.37 -6.68 3.36
CA LEU A 91 -7.53 -7.90 4.17
C LEU A 91 -8.69 -8.75 3.65
N VAL A 92 -8.45 -9.51 2.60
CA VAL A 92 -9.44 -10.40 1.99
C VAL A 92 -9.58 -11.66 2.84
N PRO A 93 -10.77 -11.93 3.45
CA PRO A 93 -10.96 -13.09 4.31
C PRO A 93 -10.68 -14.41 3.61
N GLY A 94 -9.96 -15.31 4.30
CA GLY A 94 -9.56 -16.62 3.77
C GLY A 94 -8.37 -16.60 2.81
N TYR A 95 -7.89 -15.42 2.39
CA TYR A 95 -6.76 -15.28 1.46
C TYR A 95 -5.60 -14.49 2.05
N VAL A 96 -5.87 -13.32 2.62
CA VAL A 96 -4.83 -12.43 3.16
C VAL A 96 -4.93 -12.43 4.68
N ASP A 97 -4.19 -13.34 5.28
CA ASP A 97 -4.12 -13.56 6.73
C ASP A 97 -2.92 -12.89 7.39
N GLU A 98 -2.69 -13.20 8.67
CA GLU A 98 -1.58 -12.70 9.46
C GLU A 98 -0.22 -13.11 8.89
N THR A 99 -0.12 -14.27 8.25
CA THR A 99 1.12 -14.79 7.64
C THR A 99 1.52 -13.96 6.43
N GLU A 100 0.55 -13.69 5.55
CA GLU A 100 0.72 -12.82 4.39
C GLU A 100 1.10 -11.39 4.82
N VAL A 101 0.34 -10.83 5.77
CA VAL A 101 0.60 -9.49 6.30
C VAL A 101 1.97 -9.39 6.98
N SER A 102 2.35 -10.39 7.81
CA SER A 102 3.67 -10.43 8.44
C SER A 102 4.81 -10.46 7.42
N SER A 103 4.64 -11.21 6.32
CA SER A 103 5.64 -11.32 5.27
C SER A 103 5.80 -10.00 4.49
N ILE A 104 4.69 -9.36 4.14
CA ILE A 104 4.69 -8.01 3.55
C ILE A 104 5.33 -7.00 4.51
N ALA A 105 4.96 -7.04 5.79
CA ALA A 105 5.47 -6.11 6.79
C ALA A 105 6.98 -6.27 7.02
N ARG A 106 7.50 -7.50 7.09
CA ARG A 106 8.96 -7.76 7.14
C ARG A 106 9.68 -7.20 5.92
N PHE A 107 9.11 -7.36 4.73
CA PHE A 107 9.67 -6.78 3.53
C PHE A 107 9.74 -5.25 3.60
N ILE A 108 8.67 -4.59 4.03
CA ILE A 108 8.63 -3.12 4.18
C ILE A 108 9.61 -2.67 5.27
N ALA A 109 9.61 -3.31 6.44
CA ALA A 109 10.49 -2.98 7.57
C ALA A 109 11.97 -3.13 7.22
N GLY A 110 12.32 -4.14 6.42
CA GLY A 110 13.69 -4.32 5.91
C GLY A 110 14.16 -3.21 4.98
N LEU A 111 13.26 -2.42 4.40
CA LEU A 111 13.59 -1.23 3.61
C LEU A 111 13.62 0.04 4.46
N ASN A 112 12.59 0.26 5.25
CA ASN A 112 12.48 1.33 6.24
C ASN A 112 11.25 1.06 7.15
N PRO A 113 11.44 0.87 8.47
CA PRO A 113 10.35 0.58 9.40
C PRO A 113 9.33 1.72 9.57
N ASP A 114 9.67 2.94 9.17
CA ASP A 114 8.81 4.12 9.30
C ASP A 114 7.88 4.33 8.08
N ILE A 115 7.99 3.50 7.02
CA ILE A 115 7.06 3.58 5.89
C ILE A 115 5.64 3.32 6.39
N PRO A 116 4.70 4.27 6.18
CA PRO A 116 3.32 4.07 6.62
C PRO A 116 2.69 2.87 5.90
N TYR A 117 2.05 1.99 6.68
CA TYR A 117 1.35 0.81 6.16
C TYR A 117 -0.11 0.80 6.62
N ALA A 118 -1.04 0.78 5.68
CA ALA A 118 -2.47 0.73 5.93
C ALA A 118 -3.03 -0.67 5.60
N LEU A 119 -3.64 -1.31 6.59
CA LEU A 119 -4.41 -2.53 6.43
C LEU A 119 -5.88 -2.14 6.23
N LEU A 120 -6.44 -2.47 5.08
CA LEU A 120 -7.76 -2.01 4.65
C LEU A 120 -8.78 -3.13 4.81
N ALA A 121 -9.91 -2.84 5.46
CA ALA A 121 -11.02 -3.77 5.53
C ALA A 121 -11.60 -4.01 4.13
N PHE A 122 -11.86 -5.28 3.82
CA PHE A 122 -12.49 -5.75 2.60
C PHE A 122 -14.02 -5.71 2.73
N HIS A 123 -14.67 -5.36 1.64
CA HIS A 123 -16.12 -5.50 1.46
C HIS A 123 -16.37 -6.36 0.23
N PRO A 124 -17.23 -7.40 0.30
CA PRO A 124 -17.55 -8.27 -0.82
C PRO A 124 -18.10 -7.47 -2.00
N HIS A 125 -17.49 -7.70 -3.16
CA HIS A 125 -17.87 -7.03 -4.39
C HIS A 125 -17.40 -7.81 -5.62
N PHE A 126 -18.13 -7.68 -6.73
CA PHE A 126 -17.80 -8.25 -8.03
C PHE A 126 -17.62 -9.78 -7.96
N TYR A 127 -16.45 -10.32 -8.32
CA TYR A 127 -16.18 -11.78 -8.30
C TYR A 127 -16.06 -12.38 -6.90
N LEU A 128 -15.78 -11.58 -5.89
CA LEU A 128 -15.65 -12.02 -4.48
C LEU A 128 -16.90 -11.63 -3.66
N SER A 129 -18.07 -11.67 -4.28
CA SER A 129 -19.34 -11.27 -3.65
C SER A 129 -19.86 -12.27 -2.62
N ASP A 130 -19.34 -13.49 -2.63
CA ASP A 130 -19.66 -14.59 -1.72
C ASP A 130 -18.81 -14.63 -0.45
N LEU A 131 -17.74 -13.82 -0.38
CA LEU A 131 -16.90 -13.74 0.81
C LEU A 131 -17.55 -12.85 1.89
N PRO A 132 -17.27 -13.12 3.18
CA PRO A 132 -17.66 -12.21 4.26
C PRO A 132 -16.83 -10.90 4.21
N ARG A 133 -17.28 -9.86 4.90
CA ARG A 133 -16.46 -8.69 5.18
C ARG A 133 -15.34 -9.05 6.15
N THR A 134 -14.22 -8.31 6.11
CA THR A 134 -13.16 -8.46 7.12
C THR A 134 -13.74 -8.30 8.53
N SER A 135 -13.53 -9.28 9.40
CA SER A 135 -13.91 -9.14 10.80
C SER A 135 -12.94 -8.23 11.56
N ARG A 136 -13.42 -7.60 12.62
CA ARG A 136 -12.58 -6.81 13.53
C ARG A 136 -11.43 -7.65 14.08
N GLN A 137 -11.72 -8.86 14.53
CA GLN A 137 -10.72 -9.78 15.06
C GLN A 137 -9.62 -10.10 14.04
N HIS A 138 -9.96 -10.39 12.78
CA HIS A 138 -9.00 -10.62 11.71
C HIS A 138 -8.12 -9.37 11.48
N ALA A 139 -8.73 -8.18 11.38
CA ALA A 139 -7.99 -6.94 11.18
C ALA A 139 -7.02 -6.63 12.33
N GLU A 140 -7.42 -6.87 13.59
CA GLU A 140 -6.58 -6.66 14.77
C GLU A 140 -5.41 -7.64 14.82
N ARG A 141 -5.62 -8.94 14.52
CA ARG A 141 -4.52 -9.92 14.41
C ARG A 141 -3.51 -9.52 13.33
N CYS A 142 -3.99 -9.09 12.16
CA CYS A 142 -3.13 -8.61 11.08
C CYS A 142 -2.35 -7.34 11.48
N LEU A 143 -2.99 -6.41 12.19
CA LEU A 143 -2.33 -5.21 12.71
C LEU A 143 -1.19 -5.56 13.66
N GLU A 144 -1.43 -6.50 14.57
CA GLU A 144 -0.43 -6.97 15.53
C GLU A 144 0.72 -7.70 14.83
N ALA A 145 0.41 -8.57 13.88
CA ALA A 145 1.41 -9.25 13.05
C ALA A 145 2.33 -8.26 12.30
N ALA A 146 1.77 -7.18 11.75
CA ALA A 146 2.55 -6.16 11.08
C ALA A 146 3.46 -5.37 12.03
N LYS A 147 3.00 -5.04 13.23
CA LYS A 147 3.82 -4.38 14.26
C LYS A 147 4.94 -5.29 14.75
N ASN A 148 4.63 -6.55 15.02
CA ASN A 148 5.61 -7.56 15.45
C ASN A 148 6.67 -7.86 14.37
N ALA A 149 6.35 -7.61 13.10
CA ALA A 149 7.30 -7.68 12.00
C ALA A 149 8.28 -6.48 11.92
N GLY A 150 8.15 -5.50 12.81
CA GLY A 150 9.08 -4.37 12.97
C GLY A 150 8.62 -3.04 12.38
N LEU A 151 7.38 -2.91 11.92
CA LEU A 151 6.85 -1.63 11.43
C LEU A 151 6.40 -0.73 12.59
N THR A 152 6.78 0.54 12.53
CA THR A 152 6.43 1.56 13.56
C THR A 152 5.14 2.31 13.22
N ASN A 153 4.74 2.37 11.97
CA ASN A 153 3.64 3.19 11.48
C ASN A 153 2.59 2.34 10.73
N VAL A 154 1.83 1.54 11.47
CA VAL A 154 0.76 0.68 10.91
C VAL A 154 -0.60 1.13 11.43
N ARG A 155 -1.61 1.15 10.54
CA ARG A 155 -2.98 1.51 10.90
C ARG A 155 -4.01 0.66 10.17
N LEU A 156 -5.18 0.49 10.77
CA LEU A 156 -6.36 -0.01 10.09
C LEU A 156 -7.07 1.12 9.34
N GLY A 157 -7.54 0.82 8.15
CA GLY A 157 -8.37 1.70 7.33
C GLY A 157 -9.72 1.08 7.02
N ASN A 158 -10.64 1.88 6.48
CA ASN A 158 -12.01 1.46 6.16
C ASN A 158 -12.77 0.86 7.36
N LEU A 159 -12.55 1.38 8.57
CA LEU A 159 -13.09 0.84 9.82
C LEU A 159 -14.60 0.62 9.79
N HIS A 160 -15.36 1.44 9.05
CA HIS A 160 -16.79 1.34 8.86
C HIS A 160 -17.22 0.08 8.08
N LEU A 161 -16.30 -0.60 7.41
CA LEU A 161 -16.54 -1.85 6.68
C LEU A 161 -16.28 -3.10 7.54
N LEU A 162 -15.66 -2.97 8.71
CA LEU A 162 -15.41 -4.10 9.60
C LEU A 162 -16.70 -4.76 10.07
N SER A 163 -16.70 -6.08 10.14
CA SER A 163 -17.78 -6.90 10.69
C SER A 163 -17.43 -7.33 12.11
N GLU A 164 -18.44 -7.42 13.00
CA GLU A 164 -18.29 -8.04 14.31
C GLU A 164 -18.39 -9.57 14.23
N ALA A 165 -18.96 -10.09 13.13
CA ALA A 165 -19.10 -11.51 12.85
C ALA A 165 -18.13 -11.97 11.77
N TYR A 166 -17.60 -13.14 11.94
CA TYR A 166 -16.96 -14.04 11.00
C TYR A 166 -16.18 -14.98 11.37
#